data_5baa29c751768f0da1cc6f9b85f131b9
#
_entry.id   5baa29c751768f0da1cc6f9b85f131b9
#
_cell.length_a   1.000
_cell.length_b   1.000
_cell.length_c   1.000
_cell.angle_alpha   90.00
_cell.angle_beta   90.00
_cell.angle_gamma   90.00
#
_symmetry.space_group_name_H-M   'P 1'
#
loop_
_entity.id
_entity.type
_entity.pdbx_description
1 polymer ?
#
loop_
_entity_poly.entity_id
_entity_poly.type
_entity_poly.pdbx_seq_one_letter_code
_entity_poly.pdbx_strand_id
1 'polypeptide(L)'
;ADTDDEGSVRGFSFITAPYEAEIGFATRLRDTAFKRVLRNLAPGAEVKLDAPYGDFRLHNNESRPAVFVIGGIGATPVRSIVAQATHDRTGHRILLLHANRSIDDAPFQADFLRFAEQNPNFRFVPVFTDAVPPLWKGESGRIAAATIRRWVPQLAEPIWYLSGPEGMVKAMRRLLVEMEIDEDDIRTEEFAGY
;
A
#
# COMPACT_ATOMS: atom_id res chain seq x y z
N ALA A 1 -1.46 28.90 -17.75
CA ALA A 1 -1.74 27.62 -17.11
C ALA A 1 -0.40 26.94 -16.86
N ASP A 2 -0.24 26.37 -15.67
CA ASP A 2 0.98 25.62 -15.33
C ASP A 2 0.86 24.24 -16.01
N THR A 3 1.70 23.98 -16.99
CA THR A 3 1.66 22.76 -17.81
C THR A 3 3.03 22.11 -17.86
N ASP A 4 3.07 20.81 -17.97
CA ASP A 4 4.24 20.00 -18.27
C ASP A 4 3.91 19.01 -19.41
N ASP A 5 4.92 18.27 -19.89
CA ASP A 5 4.75 17.30 -20.97
C ASP A 5 3.88 16.09 -20.59
N GLU A 6 3.57 15.93 -19.29
CA GLU A 6 2.76 14.83 -18.78
C GLU A 6 1.24 15.08 -18.90
N GLY A 7 0.81 16.27 -19.27
CA GLY A 7 -0.60 16.65 -19.44
C GLY A 7 -1.36 16.84 -18.12
N SER A 8 -2.67 16.89 -18.20
CA SER A 8 -3.57 17.25 -17.08
C SER A 8 -4.25 16.06 -16.37
N VAL A 9 -3.97 14.84 -16.76
CA VAL A 9 -4.58 13.63 -16.22
C VAL A 9 -3.55 12.80 -15.46
N ARG A 10 -3.92 12.32 -14.28
CA ARG A 10 -3.08 11.41 -13.47
C ARG A 10 -3.92 10.30 -12.88
N GLY A 11 -3.35 9.09 -12.84
CA GLY A 11 -3.93 7.96 -12.11
C GLY A 11 -3.57 8.01 -10.62
N PHE A 12 -4.56 7.73 -9.79
CA PHE A 12 -4.39 7.60 -8.33
C PHE A 12 -5.19 6.42 -7.84
N SER A 13 -4.61 5.64 -6.93
CA SER A 13 -5.36 4.64 -6.19
C SER A 13 -6.21 5.31 -5.12
N PHE A 14 -7.44 4.85 -4.94
CA PHE A 14 -8.30 5.32 -3.86
C PHE A 14 -7.73 4.91 -2.49
N ILE A 15 -7.78 5.85 -1.55
CA ILE A 15 -7.49 5.59 -0.14
C ILE A 15 -8.76 5.22 0.64
N THR A 16 -9.90 5.70 0.18
CA THR A 16 -11.20 5.44 0.79
C THR A 16 -11.75 4.09 0.33
N ALA A 17 -12.42 3.41 1.26
CA ALA A 17 -13.09 2.16 0.99
C ALA A 17 -14.52 2.40 0.48
N PRO A 18 -15.14 1.42 -0.22
CA PRO A 18 -16.48 1.56 -0.77
C PRO A 18 -17.57 1.95 0.22
N TYR A 19 -17.43 1.63 1.52
CA TYR A 19 -18.38 2.03 2.55
C TYR A 19 -18.23 3.50 3.00
N GLU A 20 -17.09 4.14 2.71
CA GLU A 20 -16.83 5.52 3.09
C GLU A 20 -17.58 6.47 2.13
N ALA A 21 -18.17 7.54 2.66
CA ALA A 21 -19.07 8.42 1.89
C ALA A 21 -18.37 9.30 0.85
N GLU A 22 -17.05 9.44 0.97
CA GLU A 22 -16.24 10.31 0.12
C GLU A 22 -15.26 9.50 -0.70
N ILE A 23 -14.87 10.02 -1.86
CA ILE A 23 -13.75 9.49 -2.65
C ILE A 23 -12.50 10.28 -2.30
N GLY A 24 -11.46 9.59 -1.85
CA GLY A 24 -10.19 10.18 -1.50
C GLY A 24 -9.00 9.51 -2.19
N PHE A 25 -7.98 10.30 -2.46
CA PHE A 25 -6.68 9.82 -2.89
C PHE A 25 -5.55 10.55 -2.15
N ALA A 26 -4.36 9.98 -2.15
CA ALA A 26 -3.18 10.61 -1.57
C ALA A 26 -1.99 10.50 -2.53
N THR A 27 -1.14 11.52 -2.51
CA THR A 27 0.07 11.55 -3.33
C THR A 27 1.19 12.28 -2.59
N ARG A 28 2.44 11.88 -2.85
CA ARG A 28 3.58 12.68 -2.42
C ARG A 28 3.66 13.96 -3.25
N LEU A 29 3.79 15.08 -2.58
CA LEU A 29 3.99 16.37 -3.24
C LEU A 29 5.41 16.44 -3.82
N ARG A 30 5.49 16.52 -5.15
CA ARG A 30 6.70 16.81 -5.91
C ARG A 30 6.47 18.07 -6.71
N ASP A 31 7.53 18.70 -7.17
CA ASP A 31 7.44 19.89 -8.00
C ASP A 31 7.15 19.53 -9.45
N THR A 32 5.88 19.19 -9.72
CA THR A 32 5.32 19.01 -11.08
C THR A 32 4.17 19.98 -11.28
N ALA A 33 3.88 20.37 -12.52
CA ALA A 33 2.78 21.29 -12.84
C ALA A 33 1.46 20.80 -12.27
N PHE A 34 1.11 19.53 -12.44
CA PHE A 34 -0.10 18.93 -11.90
C PHE A 34 -0.19 19.08 -10.37
N LYS A 35 0.90 18.77 -9.65
CA LYS A 35 0.90 18.82 -8.17
C LYS A 35 0.92 20.26 -7.64
N ARG A 36 1.50 21.21 -8.37
CA ARG A 36 1.38 22.64 -8.04
C ARG A 36 -0.07 23.10 -8.16
N VAL A 37 -0.77 22.73 -9.25
CA VAL A 37 -2.19 23.03 -9.43
C VAL A 37 -3.01 22.37 -8.32
N LEU A 38 -2.82 21.08 -8.08
CA LEU A 38 -3.54 20.32 -7.05
C LEU A 38 -3.40 20.95 -5.65
N ARG A 39 -2.18 21.38 -5.29
CA ARG A 39 -1.91 22.03 -4.00
C ARG A 39 -2.62 23.36 -3.81
N ASN A 40 -2.89 24.07 -4.92
CA ASN A 40 -3.50 25.39 -4.92
C ASN A 40 -5.02 25.35 -5.21
N LEU A 41 -5.62 24.17 -5.39
CA LEU A 41 -7.05 24.02 -5.53
C LEU A 41 -7.76 24.48 -4.26
N ALA A 42 -8.72 25.39 -4.43
CA ALA A 42 -9.59 25.78 -3.34
C ALA A 42 -10.63 24.67 -3.02
N PRO A 43 -11.05 24.52 -1.77
CA PRO A 43 -12.20 23.67 -1.44
C PRO A 43 -13.43 24.08 -2.28
N GLY A 44 -14.12 23.07 -2.84
CA GLY A 44 -15.26 23.29 -3.74
C GLY A 44 -14.89 23.45 -5.22
N ALA A 45 -13.61 23.40 -5.58
CA ALA A 45 -13.21 23.38 -6.98
C ALA A 45 -13.70 22.08 -7.66
N GLU A 46 -14.28 22.21 -8.84
CA GLU A 46 -14.72 21.06 -9.63
C GLU A 46 -13.52 20.36 -10.30
N VAL A 47 -13.50 19.02 -10.19
CA VAL A 47 -12.53 18.17 -10.87
C VAL A 47 -13.27 17.08 -11.66
N LYS A 48 -12.71 16.68 -12.80
CA LYS A 48 -13.23 15.55 -13.55
C LYS A 48 -12.57 14.27 -13.06
N LEU A 49 -13.39 13.31 -12.64
CA LEU A 49 -12.96 11.97 -12.23
C LEU A 49 -13.45 10.96 -13.26
N ASP A 50 -12.56 10.05 -13.67
CA ASP A 50 -12.88 8.89 -14.48
C ASP A 50 -12.41 7.64 -13.72
N ALA A 51 -13.34 6.84 -13.22
CA ALA A 51 -13.08 5.74 -12.27
C ALA A 51 -14.31 4.81 -12.13
N PRO A 52 -14.17 3.59 -11.52
CA PRO A 52 -12.92 2.98 -11.06
C PRO A 52 -12.22 2.20 -12.17
N TYR A 53 -10.88 2.08 -12.06
CA TYR A 53 -10.06 1.22 -12.92
C TYR A 53 -9.15 0.33 -12.07
N GLY A 54 -8.56 -0.70 -12.73
CA GLY A 54 -7.58 -1.59 -12.11
C GLY A 54 -8.18 -2.82 -11.43
N ASP A 55 -7.30 -3.73 -11.06
CA ASP A 55 -7.62 -5.05 -10.51
C ASP A 55 -6.88 -5.36 -9.19
N PHE A 56 -6.14 -4.38 -8.65
CA PHE A 56 -5.47 -4.53 -7.36
C PHE A 56 -6.47 -4.51 -6.21
N ARG A 57 -7.08 -5.67 -5.96
CA ARG A 57 -8.14 -5.89 -4.96
C ARG A 57 -7.90 -7.17 -4.19
N LEU A 58 -8.47 -7.27 -2.99
CA LEU A 58 -8.44 -8.47 -2.19
C LEU A 58 -9.09 -9.63 -2.97
N HIS A 59 -8.48 -10.80 -2.92
CA HIS A 59 -9.05 -12.00 -3.54
C HIS A 59 -10.31 -12.47 -2.79
N ASN A 60 -11.13 -13.29 -3.44
CA ASN A 60 -12.42 -13.70 -2.87
C ASN A 60 -12.32 -14.94 -1.95
N ASN A 61 -11.19 -15.64 -1.93
CA ASN A 61 -11.03 -16.86 -1.14
C ASN A 61 -10.54 -16.54 0.27
N GLU A 62 -11.45 -16.41 1.21
CA GLU A 62 -11.14 -16.09 2.62
C GLU A 62 -10.30 -17.14 3.34
N SER A 63 -10.21 -18.37 2.83
CA SER A 63 -9.36 -19.41 3.42
C SER A 63 -7.87 -19.19 3.16
N ARG A 64 -7.52 -18.46 2.08
CA ARG A 64 -6.14 -18.08 1.77
C ARG A 64 -5.76 -16.79 2.48
N PRO A 65 -4.59 -16.70 3.12
CA PRO A 65 -4.11 -15.43 3.65
C PRO A 65 -3.78 -14.42 2.55
N ALA A 66 -3.84 -13.13 2.89
CA ALA A 66 -3.34 -12.05 2.06
C ALA A 66 -2.10 -11.44 2.71
N VAL A 67 -0.96 -11.42 2.02
CA VAL A 67 0.27 -10.80 2.50
C VAL A 67 0.61 -9.60 1.64
N PHE A 68 0.57 -8.42 2.23
CA PHE A 68 0.94 -7.17 1.60
C PHE A 68 2.37 -6.79 1.98
N VAL A 69 3.22 -6.55 0.97
CA VAL A 69 4.56 -6.00 1.13
C VAL A 69 4.61 -4.69 0.36
N ILE A 70 4.58 -3.59 1.08
CA ILE A 70 4.40 -2.27 0.48
C ILE A 70 5.48 -1.27 0.89
N GLY A 71 5.69 -0.25 0.06
CA GLY A 71 6.63 0.83 0.30
C GLY A 71 6.00 2.21 0.22
N GLY A 72 6.19 3.01 1.27
CA GLY A 72 5.76 4.41 1.30
C GLY A 72 4.30 4.60 0.91
N ILE A 73 4.05 5.45 -0.11
CA ILE A 73 2.68 5.76 -0.58
C ILE A 73 1.99 4.59 -1.30
N GLY A 74 2.67 3.48 -1.58
CA GLY A 74 2.03 2.22 -1.98
C GLY A 74 0.98 1.71 -0.98
N ALA A 75 0.90 2.37 0.18
CA ALA A 75 -0.14 2.18 1.17
C ALA A 75 -1.54 2.62 0.72
N THR A 76 -1.67 3.43 -0.34
CA THR A 76 -2.96 3.99 -0.77
C THR A 76 -4.02 2.94 -1.07
N PRO A 77 -3.83 1.99 -2.01
CA PRO A 77 -4.83 0.95 -2.26
C PRO A 77 -5.01 0.00 -1.07
N VAL A 78 -3.93 -0.24 -0.32
CA VAL A 78 -3.98 -1.16 0.82
C VAL A 78 -4.79 -0.61 1.97
N ARG A 79 -4.75 0.72 2.21
CA ARG A 79 -5.61 1.37 3.21
C ARG A 79 -7.08 1.15 2.89
N SER A 80 -7.48 1.34 1.63
CA SER A 80 -8.85 1.08 1.15
C SER A 80 -9.25 -0.39 1.35
N ILE A 81 -8.41 -1.33 0.93
CA ILE A 81 -8.65 -2.77 1.03
C ILE A 81 -8.81 -3.21 2.48
N VAL A 82 -7.89 -2.81 3.36
CA VAL A 82 -7.93 -3.19 4.78
C VAL A 82 -9.11 -2.54 5.51
N ALA A 83 -9.44 -1.29 5.18
CA ALA A 83 -10.61 -0.60 5.72
C ALA A 83 -11.90 -1.36 5.37
N GLN A 84 -12.08 -1.75 4.10
CA GLN A 84 -13.24 -2.52 3.66
C GLN A 84 -13.30 -3.88 4.33
N ALA A 85 -12.19 -4.64 4.34
CA ALA A 85 -12.14 -5.95 4.97
C ALA A 85 -12.46 -5.89 6.48
N THR A 86 -12.04 -4.82 7.16
CA THR A 86 -12.34 -4.57 8.57
C THR A 86 -13.80 -4.23 8.79
N HIS A 87 -14.38 -3.37 7.93
CA HIS A 87 -15.79 -2.99 7.99
C HIS A 87 -16.70 -4.19 7.79
N ASP A 88 -16.43 -4.99 6.76
CA ASP A 88 -17.22 -6.16 6.37
C ASP A 88 -16.97 -7.38 7.27
N ARG A 89 -15.94 -7.31 8.13
CA ARG A 89 -15.52 -8.41 9.00
C ARG A 89 -15.24 -9.70 8.21
N THR A 90 -14.56 -9.56 7.08
CA THR A 90 -14.20 -10.71 6.24
C THR A 90 -13.29 -11.68 7.00
N GLY A 91 -13.34 -12.97 6.65
CA GLY A 91 -12.52 -14.02 7.26
C GLY A 91 -11.05 -14.02 6.82
N HIS A 92 -10.63 -13.14 5.92
CA HIS A 92 -9.26 -13.08 5.44
C HIS A 92 -8.26 -12.80 6.55
N ARG A 93 -7.25 -13.64 6.67
CA ARG A 93 -6.04 -13.36 7.47
C ARG A 93 -5.14 -12.43 6.67
N ILE A 94 -5.00 -11.19 7.11
CA ILE A 94 -4.25 -10.15 6.39
C ILE A 94 -2.99 -9.77 7.18
N LEU A 95 -1.83 -9.89 6.55
CA LEU A 95 -0.55 -9.37 7.06
C LEU A 95 -0.08 -8.22 6.18
N LEU A 96 0.28 -7.11 6.80
CA LEU A 96 0.85 -5.94 6.14
C LEU A 96 2.27 -5.66 6.64
N LEU A 97 3.27 -5.84 5.78
CA LEU A 97 4.64 -5.36 5.96
C LEU A 97 4.78 -4.02 5.22
N HIS A 98 4.90 -2.91 5.96
CA HIS A 98 4.94 -1.56 5.39
C HIS A 98 6.29 -0.91 5.59
N ALA A 99 7.10 -0.88 4.54
CA ALA A 99 8.44 -0.28 4.56
C ALA A 99 8.38 1.23 4.33
N ASN A 100 8.99 1.98 5.24
CA ASN A 100 9.14 3.44 5.18
C ASN A 100 10.56 3.83 5.60
N ARG A 101 11.03 5.01 5.20
CA ARG A 101 12.34 5.51 5.63
C ARG A 101 12.37 5.80 7.12
N SER A 102 11.31 6.45 7.60
CA SER A 102 11.14 6.84 9.00
C SER A 102 9.66 6.76 9.40
N ILE A 103 9.38 6.99 10.66
CA ILE A 103 8.01 7.07 11.16
C ILE A 103 7.25 8.25 10.55
N ASP A 104 7.92 9.38 10.32
CA ASP A 104 7.31 10.59 9.75
C ASP A 104 6.98 10.43 8.25
N ASP A 105 7.64 9.48 7.58
CA ASP A 105 7.39 9.14 6.18
C ASP A 105 6.31 8.08 5.99
N ALA A 106 5.76 7.50 7.08
CA ALA A 106 4.84 6.36 7.04
C ALA A 106 3.39 6.83 6.87
N PRO A 107 2.82 6.82 5.64
CA PRO A 107 1.44 7.22 5.44
C PRO A 107 0.49 6.21 6.07
N PHE A 108 -0.63 6.71 6.61
CA PHE A 108 -1.74 5.92 7.17
C PHE A 108 -1.35 5.00 8.35
N GLN A 109 -0.22 5.23 9.00
CA GLN A 109 0.20 4.40 10.14
C GLN A 109 -0.85 4.36 11.25
N ALA A 110 -1.45 5.50 11.58
CA ALA A 110 -2.52 5.57 12.58
C ALA A 110 -3.77 4.77 12.17
N ASP A 111 -4.13 4.81 10.86
CA ASP A 111 -5.24 4.00 10.34
C ASP A 111 -4.95 2.51 10.47
N PHE A 112 -3.76 2.06 10.07
CA PHE A 112 -3.40 0.64 10.16
C PHE A 112 -3.32 0.14 11.60
N LEU A 113 -2.86 0.95 12.53
CA LEU A 113 -2.89 0.61 13.96
C LEU A 113 -4.32 0.46 14.45
N ARG A 114 -5.21 1.42 14.12
CA ARG A 114 -6.63 1.35 14.46
C ARG A 114 -7.31 0.12 13.85
N PHE A 115 -7.03 -0.21 12.59
CA PHE A 115 -7.59 -1.41 11.94
C PHE A 115 -7.09 -2.69 12.61
N ALA A 116 -5.83 -2.73 13.07
CA ALA A 116 -5.30 -3.89 13.80
C ALA A 116 -5.96 -4.08 15.18
N GLU A 117 -6.40 -3.00 15.82
CA GLU A 117 -7.21 -3.06 17.05
C GLU A 117 -8.64 -3.55 16.79
N GLN A 118 -9.23 -3.21 15.64
CA GLN A 118 -10.61 -3.51 15.28
C GLN A 118 -10.81 -4.87 14.60
N ASN A 119 -9.78 -5.37 13.92
CA ASN A 119 -9.83 -6.58 13.11
C ASN A 119 -8.79 -7.60 13.62
N PRO A 120 -9.21 -8.64 14.34
CA PRO A 120 -8.28 -9.65 14.88
C PRO A 120 -7.57 -10.47 13.79
N ASN A 121 -8.09 -10.45 12.56
CA ASN A 121 -7.49 -11.10 11.40
C ASN A 121 -6.50 -10.20 10.64
N PHE A 122 -6.34 -8.93 11.02
CA PHE A 122 -5.38 -8.02 10.42
C PHE A 122 -4.16 -7.81 11.33
N ARG A 123 -2.98 -8.00 10.77
CA ARG A 123 -1.71 -7.75 11.44
C ARG A 123 -0.90 -6.71 10.70
N PHE A 124 -0.54 -5.65 11.38
CA PHE A 124 0.29 -4.57 10.85
C PHE A 124 1.71 -4.64 11.39
N VAL A 125 2.69 -4.60 10.48
CA VAL A 125 4.13 -4.65 10.78
C VAL A 125 4.83 -3.47 10.09
N PRO A 126 5.02 -2.35 10.78
CA PRO A 126 5.83 -1.26 10.25
C PRO A 126 7.31 -1.64 10.23
N VAL A 127 7.99 -1.29 9.12
CA VAL A 127 9.42 -1.53 8.87
C VAL A 127 10.09 -0.21 8.56
N PHE A 128 11.12 0.18 9.33
CA PHE A 128 11.85 1.43 9.10
C PHE A 128 13.22 1.15 8.50
N THR A 129 13.52 1.76 7.33
CA THR A 129 14.73 1.43 6.56
C THR A 129 15.92 2.34 6.86
N ASP A 130 15.70 3.60 7.23
CA ASP A 130 16.75 4.60 7.38
C ASP A 130 16.79 5.16 8.81
N ALA A 131 15.80 5.96 9.20
CA ALA A 131 15.71 6.54 10.53
C ALA A 131 14.83 5.66 11.44
N VAL A 132 15.49 4.80 12.19
CA VAL A 132 14.81 3.92 13.17
C VAL A 132 14.61 4.69 14.47
N PRO A 133 13.36 4.75 15.01
CA PRO A 133 13.13 5.45 16.27
C PRO A 133 13.96 4.88 17.43
N PRO A 134 14.43 5.71 18.35
CA PRO A 134 15.09 5.24 19.57
C PRO A 134 14.20 4.22 20.30
N LEU A 135 14.80 3.14 20.77
CA LEU A 135 14.10 2.04 21.46
C LEU A 135 13.12 1.23 20.59
N TRP A 136 13.17 1.38 19.27
CA TRP A 136 12.38 0.56 18.34
C TRP A 136 12.74 -0.91 18.46
N LYS A 137 11.75 -1.75 18.72
CA LYS A 137 11.92 -3.22 18.85
C LYS A 137 11.28 -3.99 17.69
N GLY A 138 10.70 -3.26 16.71
CA GLY A 138 10.08 -3.85 15.53
C GLY A 138 11.07 -4.10 14.40
N GLU A 139 10.55 -4.33 13.21
CA GLU A 139 11.37 -4.60 12.03
C GLU A 139 12.13 -3.35 11.57
N SER A 140 13.36 -3.55 11.12
CA SER A 140 14.21 -2.47 10.59
C SER A 140 15.05 -2.97 9.41
N GLY A 141 15.51 -2.02 8.59
CA GLY A 141 16.23 -2.31 7.36
C GLY A 141 15.29 -2.69 6.20
N ARG A 142 15.87 -3.15 5.10
CA ARG A 142 15.09 -3.58 3.92
C ARG A 142 14.42 -4.92 4.19
N ILE A 143 13.18 -5.08 3.71
CA ILE A 143 12.49 -6.35 3.75
C ILE A 143 13.27 -7.36 2.89
N ALA A 144 13.70 -8.44 3.51
CA ALA A 144 14.50 -9.50 2.91
C ALA A 144 13.83 -10.86 3.16
N ALA A 145 14.37 -11.93 2.55
CA ALA A 145 13.85 -13.28 2.73
C ALA A 145 13.73 -13.71 4.21
N ALA A 146 14.68 -13.29 5.05
CA ALA A 146 14.64 -13.59 6.48
C ALA A 146 13.44 -12.91 7.17
N THR A 147 13.14 -11.64 6.82
CA THR A 147 11.95 -10.93 7.33
C THR A 147 10.68 -11.63 6.88
N ILE A 148 10.59 -11.98 5.60
CA ILE A 148 9.43 -12.69 5.04
C ILE A 148 9.20 -14.03 5.76
N ARG A 149 10.23 -14.88 5.87
CA ARG A 149 10.11 -16.19 6.56
C ARG A 149 9.72 -16.07 8.03
N ARG A 150 10.14 -15.02 8.71
CA ARG A 150 9.79 -14.77 10.12
C ARG A 150 8.30 -14.53 10.28
N TRP A 151 7.69 -13.78 9.36
CA TRP A 151 6.29 -13.39 9.44
C TRP A 151 5.35 -14.33 8.70
N VAL A 152 5.85 -15.05 7.70
CA VAL A 152 5.09 -15.95 6.83
C VAL A 152 5.82 -17.31 6.77
N PRO A 153 5.57 -18.20 7.75
CA PRO A 153 6.24 -19.51 7.78
C PRO A 153 5.85 -20.43 6.61
N GLN A 154 4.62 -20.27 6.11
CA GLN A 154 4.06 -21.10 5.02
C GLN A 154 3.92 -20.25 3.77
N LEU A 155 4.97 -20.16 2.97
CA LEU A 155 5.09 -19.21 1.86
C LEU A 155 4.13 -19.47 0.70
N ALA A 156 3.72 -20.72 0.49
CA ALA A 156 2.83 -21.11 -0.63
C ALA A 156 1.33 -20.90 -0.34
N GLU A 157 0.94 -20.59 0.90
CA GLU A 157 -0.47 -20.41 1.24
C GLU A 157 -1.04 -19.05 0.78
N PRO A 158 -0.33 -17.91 1.01
CA PRO A 158 -0.89 -16.60 0.76
C PRO A 158 -1.02 -16.23 -0.71
N ILE A 159 -1.93 -15.28 -0.98
CA ILE A 159 -1.80 -14.39 -2.14
C ILE A 159 -0.95 -13.20 -1.71
N TRP A 160 0.06 -12.88 -2.49
CA TRP A 160 1.02 -11.80 -2.24
C TRP A 160 0.62 -10.53 -2.99
N TYR A 161 0.71 -9.41 -2.31
CA TYR A 161 0.36 -8.10 -2.85
C TYR A 161 1.55 -7.16 -2.67
N LEU A 162 2.10 -6.69 -3.76
CA LEU A 162 3.24 -5.78 -3.78
C LEU A 162 2.78 -4.41 -4.26
N SER A 163 3.02 -3.36 -3.49
CA SER A 163 2.65 -2.00 -3.91
C SER A 163 3.68 -0.97 -3.45
N GLY A 164 4.05 -0.06 -4.35
CA GLY A 164 5.01 1.00 -4.05
C GLY A 164 5.86 1.43 -5.22
N PRO A 165 7.05 1.98 -4.95
CA PRO A 165 8.00 2.37 -5.99
C PRO A 165 8.36 1.19 -6.90
N GLU A 166 8.38 1.43 -8.21
CA GLU A 166 8.64 0.41 -9.24
C GLU A 166 9.86 -0.47 -8.93
N GLY A 167 10.98 0.16 -8.54
CA GLY A 167 12.21 -0.57 -8.20
C GLY A 167 12.05 -1.49 -6.98
N MET A 168 11.24 -1.10 -5.99
CA MET A 168 10.93 -1.94 -4.83
C MET A 168 10.03 -3.12 -5.23
N VAL A 169 8.98 -2.87 -6.00
CA VAL A 169 8.03 -3.91 -6.44
C VAL A 169 8.76 -4.96 -7.27
N LYS A 170 9.58 -4.54 -8.25
CA LYS A 170 10.40 -5.45 -9.06
C LYS A 170 11.39 -6.28 -8.23
N ALA A 171 12.07 -5.63 -7.27
CA ALA A 171 13.00 -6.34 -6.39
C ALA A 171 12.29 -7.36 -5.50
N MET A 172 11.13 -6.99 -4.96
CA MET A 172 10.34 -7.86 -4.09
C MET A 172 9.74 -9.02 -4.87
N ARG A 173 9.20 -8.78 -6.09
CA ARG A 173 8.70 -9.85 -6.96
C ARG A 173 9.79 -10.87 -7.26
N ARG A 174 10.99 -10.41 -7.65
CA ARG A 174 12.14 -11.30 -7.87
C ARG A 174 12.46 -12.13 -6.63
N LEU A 175 12.51 -11.48 -5.46
CA LEU A 175 12.78 -12.17 -4.20
C LEU A 175 11.74 -13.27 -3.90
N LEU A 176 10.45 -13.00 -4.12
CA LEU A 176 9.39 -13.98 -3.89
C LEU A 176 9.51 -15.17 -4.86
N VAL A 177 9.83 -14.93 -6.13
CA VAL A 177 10.07 -15.98 -7.13
C VAL A 177 11.31 -16.82 -6.75
N GLU A 178 12.41 -16.20 -6.31
CA GLU A 178 13.59 -16.90 -5.78
C GLU A 178 13.29 -17.72 -4.50
N MET A 179 12.21 -17.37 -3.79
CA MET A 179 11.68 -18.11 -2.64
C MET A 179 10.66 -19.20 -3.05
N GLU A 180 10.55 -19.49 -4.34
CA GLU A 180 9.66 -20.52 -4.93
C GLU A 180 8.16 -20.23 -4.75
N ILE A 181 7.77 -18.95 -4.68
CA ILE A 181 6.38 -18.52 -4.70
C ILE A 181 5.92 -18.45 -6.15
N ASP A 182 4.75 -19.04 -6.43
CA ASP A 182 4.14 -19.03 -7.76
C ASP A 182 3.83 -17.58 -8.19
N GLU A 183 4.21 -17.24 -9.41
CA GLU A 183 3.98 -15.91 -9.97
C GLU A 183 2.50 -15.56 -10.09
N ASP A 184 1.63 -16.55 -10.29
CA ASP A 184 0.18 -16.37 -10.35
C ASP A 184 -0.42 -15.96 -8.98
N ASP A 185 0.31 -16.20 -7.90
CA ASP A 185 -0.06 -15.77 -6.56
C ASP A 185 0.50 -14.38 -6.19
N ILE A 186 1.20 -13.70 -7.11
CA ILE A 186 1.80 -12.37 -6.88
C ILE A 186 1.05 -11.31 -7.68
N ARG A 187 0.43 -10.37 -6.97
CA ARG A 187 -0.26 -9.20 -7.54
C ARG A 187 0.55 -7.95 -7.27
N THR A 188 0.64 -7.07 -8.25
CA THR A 188 1.50 -5.88 -8.17
C THR A 188 0.75 -4.61 -8.54
N GLU A 189 1.08 -3.51 -7.85
CA GLU A 189 0.68 -2.14 -8.16
C GLU A 189 1.93 -1.26 -8.10
N GLU A 190 2.37 -0.78 -9.25
CA GLU A 190 3.59 0.02 -9.37
C GLU A 190 3.26 1.51 -9.48
N PHE A 191 3.93 2.34 -8.68
CA PHE A 191 3.80 3.79 -8.77
C PHE A 191 5.02 4.38 -9.47
N ALA A 192 4.82 4.94 -10.65
CA ALA A 192 5.85 5.67 -11.37
C ALA A 192 6.14 7.04 -10.71
N GLY A 193 7.36 7.53 -10.86
CA GLY A 193 7.69 8.90 -10.46
C GLY A 193 8.06 9.09 -8.98
N TYR A 194 8.73 8.13 -8.37
CA TYR A 194 9.34 8.25 -7.03
C TYR A 194 10.80 8.69 -7.12
#